data_556607930c043c4726e1530ad2e68a52
#
_entry.id   556607930c043c4726e1530ad2e68a52
#
_cell.length_a   1.000
_cell.length_b   1.000
_cell.length_c   1.000
_cell.angle_alpha   90.00
_cell.angle_beta   90.00
_cell.angle_gamma   90.00
#
_symmetry.space_group_name_H-M   'P 1'
#
loop_
_entity.id
_entity.type
_entity.pdbx_description
1 polymer ?
#
loop_
_entity_poly.entity_id
_entity_poly.type
_entity_poly.pdbx_seq_one_letter_code
_entity_poly.pdbx_strand_id
1 'polypeptide(L)' 'MKTILSVNARRLVKDFGGLTAATHGLNDVGHIITKNAVDKWRRRNSLPAESILAFAVLAKQKNQRFDLLDYVVEKEM' A
#
# COMPACT_ATOMS: atom_id res chain seq x y z
N MET A 1 3.82 6.18 -26.74
CA MET A 1 4.47 6.10 -25.41
C MET A 1 3.95 4.89 -24.67
N LYS A 2 4.83 4.22 -23.96
CA LYS A 2 4.41 3.11 -23.11
C LYS A 2 4.00 3.63 -21.75
N THR A 3 2.92 3.06 -21.21
CA THR A 3 2.53 3.31 -19.84
C THR A 3 2.64 2.02 -19.05
N ILE A 4 2.91 2.15 -17.76
CA ILE A 4 2.89 1.02 -16.83
C ILE A 4 1.84 1.29 -15.76
N LEU A 5 1.23 0.22 -15.30
CA LEU A 5 0.29 0.31 -14.19
C LEU A 5 1.07 0.20 -12.89
N SER A 6 0.71 1.02 -11.94
CA SER A 6 1.31 1.03 -10.62
C SER A 6 0.23 1.30 -9.57
N VAL A 7 0.59 1.16 -8.31
CA VAL A 7 -0.34 1.40 -7.19
C VAL A 7 0.02 2.73 -6.55
N ASN A 8 -0.99 3.54 -6.26
CA ASN A 8 -0.81 4.79 -5.54
C ASN A 8 -0.54 4.51 -4.07
N ALA A 9 0.72 4.20 -3.77
CA ALA A 9 1.13 3.83 -2.41
C ALA A 9 0.94 4.96 -1.41
N ARG A 10 1.10 6.22 -1.83
CA ARG A 10 0.90 7.38 -0.95
C ARG A 10 -0.52 7.43 -0.43
N ARG A 11 -1.49 7.27 -1.33
CA ARG A 11 -2.89 7.28 -0.95
C ARG A 11 -3.24 6.06 -0.09
N LEU A 12 -2.71 4.90 -0.46
CA LEU A 12 -2.97 3.66 0.25
C LEU A 12 -2.48 3.75 1.70
N VAL A 13 -1.25 4.21 1.90
CA VAL A 13 -0.70 4.40 3.25
C VAL A 13 -1.52 5.41 4.04
N LYS A 14 -1.92 6.51 3.40
CA LYS A 14 -2.75 7.54 4.05
C LYS A 14 -4.09 6.98 4.51
N ASP A 15 -4.75 6.19 3.66
CA ASP A 15 -6.06 5.62 3.96
C ASP A 15 -6.00 4.60 5.10
N PHE A 16 -4.83 4.04 5.37
CA PHE A 16 -4.61 3.14 6.50
C PHE A 16 -4.04 3.84 7.73
N GLY A 17 -4.16 5.15 7.79
CA GLY A 17 -3.83 5.91 8.99
C GLY A 17 -2.47 6.58 9.00
N GLY A 18 -1.75 6.52 7.88
CA GLY A 18 -0.43 7.11 7.75
C GLY A 18 0.70 6.11 7.95
N LEU A 19 1.93 6.59 7.89
CA LEU A 19 3.13 5.74 7.87
C LEU A 19 3.21 4.79 9.07
N THR A 20 3.08 5.31 10.27
CA THR A 20 3.22 4.51 11.48
C THR A 20 2.10 3.50 11.63
N ALA A 21 0.84 3.94 11.45
CA ALA A 21 -0.32 3.07 11.59
C ALA A 21 -0.32 1.97 10.52
N ALA A 22 0.03 2.31 9.27
CA ALA A 22 0.11 1.32 8.20
C ALA A 22 1.19 0.28 8.49
N THR A 23 2.36 0.70 8.98
CA THR A 23 3.44 -0.20 9.33
C THR A 23 3.02 -1.17 10.43
N HIS A 24 2.40 -0.66 11.50
CA HIS A 24 1.89 -1.50 12.58
C HIS A 24 0.85 -2.49 12.10
N GLY A 25 -0.10 -2.01 11.29
CA GLY A 25 -1.15 -2.87 10.76
C GLY A 25 -0.61 -4.02 9.90
N LEU A 26 0.35 -3.73 9.04
CA LEU A 26 0.97 -4.74 8.19
C LEU A 26 1.69 -5.80 9.03
N ASN A 27 2.43 -5.38 10.04
CA ASN A 27 3.10 -6.33 10.94
C ASN A 27 2.10 -7.19 11.70
N ASP A 28 0.98 -6.61 12.12
CA ASP A 28 -0.07 -7.34 12.84
C ASP A 28 -0.71 -8.45 12.00
N VAL A 29 -0.76 -8.27 10.69
CA VAL A 29 -1.29 -9.32 9.80
C VAL A 29 -0.21 -10.29 9.32
N GLY A 30 0.98 -10.22 9.89
CA GLY A 30 2.05 -11.14 9.57
C GLY A 30 2.98 -10.69 8.45
N HIS A 31 2.78 -9.51 7.90
CA HIS A 31 3.67 -8.94 6.88
C HIS A 31 4.73 -8.10 7.57
N ILE A 32 5.83 -8.74 7.96
CA ILE A 32 6.89 -8.09 8.73
C ILE A 32 7.63 -7.11 7.84
N ILE A 33 7.52 -5.83 8.16
CA ILE A 33 8.09 -4.76 7.35
C ILE A 33 8.52 -3.60 8.25
N THR A 34 9.54 -2.87 7.83
CA THR A 34 10.01 -1.70 8.56
C THR A 34 9.30 -0.44 8.10
N LYS A 35 9.26 0.54 8.99
CA LYS A 35 8.72 1.87 8.69
C LYS A 35 9.47 2.51 7.52
N ASN A 36 10.79 2.31 7.43
CA ASN A 36 11.60 2.83 6.34
C ASN A 36 11.19 2.24 4.99
N ALA A 37 10.86 0.95 4.95
CA ALA A 37 10.41 0.31 3.72
C ALA A 37 9.08 0.89 3.26
N VAL A 38 8.13 1.09 4.17
CA VAL A 38 6.84 1.72 3.85
C VAL A 38 7.04 3.15 3.37
N ASP A 39 7.95 3.89 3.98
CA ASP A 39 8.28 5.25 3.55
C ASP A 39 8.86 5.28 2.14
N LYS A 40 9.68 4.31 1.77
CA LYS A 40 10.18 4.17 0.40
C LYS A 40 9.05 3.96 -0.61
N TRP A 41 8.03 3.18 -0.24
CA TRP A 41 6.86 3.00 -1.10
C TRP A 41 6.17 4.33 -1.37
N ARG A 42 6.03 5.16 -0.35
CA ARG A 42 5.43 6.49 -0.50
C ARG A 42 6.24 7.36 -1.44
N ARG A 43 7.56 7.37 -1.29
CA ARG A 43 8.45 8.19 -2.12
C ARG A 43 8.41 7.77 -3.59
N ARG A 44 8.40 6.47 -3.86
CA ARG A 44 8.32 5.93 -5.21
C ARG A 44 6.91 5.93 -5.77
N ASN A 45 5.95 6.05 -4.89
CA ASN A 45 4.53 5.85 -5.19
C ASN A 45 4.26 4.51 -5.85
N SER A 46 4.86 3.46 -5.31
CA SER A 46 4.65 2.07 -5.73
C SER A 46 5.01 1.14 -4.58
N LEU A 47 4.50 -0.08 -4.62
CA LEU A 47 4.80 -1.10 -3.61
C LEU A 47 4.77 -2.49 -4.24
N PRO A 48 5.44 -3.48 -3.60
CA PRO A 48 5.42 -4.86 -4.08
C PRO A 48 4.02 -5.48 -4.02
N ALA A 49 3.76 -6.43 -4.91
CA ALA A 49 2.47 -7.13 -4.95
C ALA A 49 2.13 -7.80 -3.62
N GLU A 50 3.11 -8.37 -2.93
CA GLU A 50 2.91 -8.99 -1.62
C GLU A 50 2.35 -8.01 -0.60
N SER A 51 2.82 -6.78 -0.65
CA SER A 51 2.36 -5.73 0.26
C SER A 51 0.92 -5.32 -0.05
N ILE A 52 0.52 -5.35 -1.32
CA ILE A 52 -0.86 -5.10 -1.71
C ILE A 52 -1.78 -6.14 -1.07
N LEU A 53 -1.39 -7.41 -1.13
CA LEU A 53 -2.16 -8.50 -0.50
C LEU A 53 -2.25 -8.29 1.01
N ALA A 54 -1.17 -7.87 1.64
CA ALA A 54 -1.16 -7.59 3.08
C ALA A 54 -2.14 -6.46 3.44
N PHE A 55 -2.20 -5.41 2.63
CA PHE A 55 -3.17 -4.33 2.84
C PHE A 55 -4.61 -4.83 2.69
N ALA A 56 -4.85 -5.74 1.73
CA ALA A 56 -6.18 -6.32 1.56
C ALA A 56 -6.61 -7.11 2.79
N VAL A 57 -5.71 -7.91 3.37
CA VAL A 57 -5.97 -8.67 4.60
C VAL A 57 -6.21 -7.70 5.77
N LEU A 58 -5.40 -6.66 5.88
CA LEU A 58 -5.56 -5.66 6.93
C LEU A 58 -6.91 -4.95 6.83
N ALA A 59 -7.32 -4.60 5.62
CA ALA A 59 -8.62 -3.97 5.38
C ALA A 59 -9.76 -4.87 5.84
N LYS A 60 -9.66 -6.17 5.55
CA LYS A 60 -10.67 -7.14 5.97
C LYS A 60 -10.75 -7.22 7.50
N GLN A 61 -9.63 -7.24 8.18
CA GLN A 61 -9.60 -7.28 9.65
C GLN A 61 -10.19 -6.01 10.28
N LYS A 62 -9.95 -4.87 9.67
CA LYS A 62 -10.49 -3.59 10.15
C LYS A 62 -11.92 -3.32 9.70
N ASN A 63 -12.49 -4.23 8.91
CA ASN A 63 -13.80 -4.04 8.30
C ASN A 63 -13.84 -2.76 7.46
N GLN A 64 -12.73 -2.46 6.81
CA GLN A 64 -12.55 -1.28 5.98
C GLN A 64 -12.70 -1.65 4.51
N ARG A 65 -13.39 -0.81 3.75
CA ARG A 65 -13.52 -1.05 2.31
C ARG A 65 -12.16 -0.93 1.65
N PHE A 66 -11.84 -1.88 0.78
CA PHE A 66 -10.63 -1.86 0.00
C PHE A 66 -10.93 -2.31 -1.43
N ASP A 67 -10.76 -1.40 -2.37
CA ASP A 67 -10.86 -1.70 -3.79
C ASP A 67 -9.54 -1.31 -4.44
N LEU A 68 -8.78 -2.31 -4.89
CA LEU A 68 -7.47 -2.09 -5.49
C LEU A 68 -7.55 -1.14 -6.68
N LEU A 69 -8.62 -1.19 -7.46
CA LEU A 69 -8.77 -0.34 -8.64
C LEU A 69 -8.78 1.15 -8.27
N ASP A 70 -9.19 1.51 -7.07
CA ASP A 70 -9.16 2.90 -6.60
C ASP A 70 -7.73 3.42 -6.45
N TYR A 71 -6.75 2.52 -6.38
CA TYR A 71 -5.34 2.87 -6.15
C TYR A 71 -4.47 2.67 -7.38
N VAL A 72 -5.06 2.21 -8.48
CA VAL A 72 -4.28 1.99 -9.71
C VAL A 72 -4.01 3.34 -10.39
N VAL A 73 -2.75 3.55 -10.74
CA VAL A 73 -2.32 4.74 -11.48
C VAL A 73 -1.52 4.31 -12.70
N GLU A 74 -1.55 5.13 -13.74
CA GLU A 74 -0.74 4.93 -14.93
C GLU A 74 0.46 5.86 -14.87
N LYS A 75 1.63 5.30 -15.15
CA LYS A 75 2.87 6.06 -15.23
C LYS A 75 3.44 5.96 -16.63
N GLU A 76 3.90 7.08 -17.14
CA GLU A 76 4.61 7.10 -18.42
C GLU A 76 6.04 6.59 -18.22
N MET A 77 6.49 5.82 -19.17
CA MET A 77 7.87 5.35 -19.20
C MET A 77 8.73 6.28 -20.07
#